data_c9164a170d7a57800a488e26c3d9f7ec
#
_entry.id   c9164a170d7a57800a488e26c3d9f7ec
#
_cell.length_a   1.000
_cell.length_b   1.000
_cell.length_c   1.000
_cell.angle_alpha   90.00
_cell.angle_beta   90.00
_cell.angle_gamma   90.00
#
_symmetry.space_group_name_H-M   'P 1'
#
loop_
_entity.id
_entity.type
_entity.pdbx_description
1 polymer ?
#
loop_
_entity_poly.entity_id
_entity_poly.type
_entity_poly.pdbx_seq_one_letter_code
_entity_poly.pdbx_strand_id
1 'polypeptide(L)'
;MSERLAGILVSSFTRILIPGIKVTIPLTLLSFVFGCIIALFLALVQIANVKGLKQFARFYIWVFRGTPLIVQLFIIFFGLPSVGIILDAFPSAVIAFALNLGAYNAEIFRSAIQAVPEGQTEAAYMVGLSYRQTMTRIVMPQAFRI
;
A
#
# COMPACT_ATOMS: atom_id res chain seq x y z
N MET A 1 26.84 -37.90 14.37
CA MET A 1 25.88 -36.87 14.84
C MET A 1 25.87 -35.63 13.92
N SER A 2 27.02 -35.20 13.42
CA SER A 2 27.18 -34.05 12.52
C SER A 2 26.51 -34.22 11.15
N GLU A 3 26.60 -35.36 10.50
CA GLU A 3 26.02 -35.61 9.16
C GLU A 3 24.47 -35.58 9.18
N ARG A 4 23.85 -36.13 10.23
CA ARG A 4 22.39 -36.06 10.41
C ARG A 4 21.93 -34.61 10.60
N LEU A 5 22.63 -33.83 11.39
CA LEU A 5 22.31 -32.41 11.60
C LEU A 5 22.49 -31.59 10.32
N ALA A 6 23.57 -31.82 9.58
CA ALA A 6 23.80 -31.18 8.29
C ALA A 6 22.71 -31.54 7.28
N GLY A 7 22.29 -32.81 7.19
CA GLY A 7 21.20 -33.22 6.32
C GLY A 7 19.85 -32.58 6.69
N ILE A 8 19.54 -32.48 7.98
CA ILE A 8 18.32 -31.81 8.46
C ILE A 8 18.39 -30.31 8.15
N LEU A 9 19.49 -29.64 8.37
CA LEU A 9 19.68 -28.24 8.10
C LEU A 9 19.49 -27.92 6.60
N VAL A 10 20.15 -28.69 5.72
CA VAL A 10 20.06 -28.51 4.27
C VAL A 10 18.59 -28.74 3.78
N SER A 11 17.97 -29.83 4.23
CA SER A 11 16.57 -30.13 3.84
C SER A 11 15.58 -29.11 4.37
N SER A 12 15.76 -28.62 5.61
CA SER A 12 14.91 -27.60 6.20
C SER A 12 15.11 -26.24 5.50
N PHE A 13 16.35 -25.87 5.20
CA PHE A 13 16.68 -24.66 4.47
C PHE A 13 16.00 -24.62 3.11
N THR A 14 16.09 -25.71 2.34
CA THR A 14 15.45 -25.81 1.04
C THR A 14 13.92 -25.71 1.13
N ARG A 15 13.32 -26.38 2.12
CA ARG A 15 11.87 -26.34 2.35
C ARG A 15 11.33 -24.98 2.79
N ILE A 16 12.15 -24.14 3.39
CA ILE A 16 11.78 -22.78 3.79
C ILE A 16 12.10 -21.78 2.69
N LEU A 17 13.28 -21.89 2.06
CA LEU A 17 13.75 -20.93 1.07
C LEU A 17 12.91 -20.94 -0.21
N ILE A 18 12.57 -22.12 -0.73
CA ILE A 18 11.82 -22.24 -1.99
C ILE A 18 10.42 -21.61 -1.89
N PRO A 19 9.60 -21.93 -0.89
CA PRO A 19 8.31 -21.22 -0.69
C PRO A 19 8.51 -19.72 -0.41
N GLY A 20 9.54 -19.34 0.35
CA GLY A 20 9.88 -17.93 0.59
C GLY A 20 10.10 -17.16 -0.70
N ILE A 21 10.90 -17.70 -1.61
CA ILE A 21 11.15 -17.07 -2.91
C ILE A 21 9.90 -17.10 -3.79
N LYS A 22 9.24 -18.26 -3.92
CA LYS A 22 8.14 -18.47 -4.86
C LYS A 22 6.83 -17.83 -4.44
N VAL A 23 6.60 -17.67 -3.15
CA VAL A 23 5.32 -17.17 -2.60
C VAL A 23 5.50 -15.82 -1.96
N THR A 24 6.45 -15.67 -1.03
CA THR A 24 6.58 -14.43 -0.24
C THR A 24 7.02 -13.26 -1.09
N ILE A 25 8.00 -13.44 -1.98
CA ILE A 25 8.47 -12.34 -2.85
C ILE A 25 7.36 -11.85 -3.78
N PRO A 26 6.69 -12.70 -4.58
CA PRO A 26 5.58 -12.24 -5.42
C PRO A 26 4.43 -11.63 -4.62
N LEU A 27 4.08 -12.21 -3.45
CA LEU A 27 3.06 -11.66 -2.57
C LEU A 27 3.41 -10.25 -2.13
N THR A 28 4.64 -10.04 -1.67
CA THR A 28 5.11 -8.72 -1.22
C THR A 28 5.11 -7.71 -2.35
N LEU A 29 5.65 -8.07 -3.52
CA LEU A 29 5.72 -7.16 -4.67
C LEU A 29 4.33 -6.76 -5.17
N LEU A 30 3.42 -7.72 -5.34
CA LEU A 30 2.06 -7.44 -5.79
C LEU A 30 1.30 -6.58 -4.77
N SER A 31 1.35 -6.96 -3.50
CA SER A 31 0.69 -6.20 -2.43
C SER A 31 1.26 -4.78 -2.32
N PHE A 32 2.58 -4.62 -2.47
CA PHE A 32 3.24 -3.32 -2.44
C PHE A 32 2.80 -2.44 -3.60
N VAL A 33 2.83 -2.95 -4.83
CA VAL A 33 2.44 -2.19 -6.03
C VAL A 33 0.99 -1.74 -5.93
N PHE A 34 0.06 -2.68 -5.68
CA PHE A 34 -1.35 -2.33 -5.54
C PHE A 34 -1.61 -1.41 -4.34
N GLY A 35 -0.96 -1.65 -3.22
CA GLY A 35 -1.05 -0.80 -2.04
C GLY A 35 -0.56 0.63 -2.30
N CYS A 36 0.55 0.80 -3.03
CA CYS A 36 1.04 2.13 -3.41
C CYS A 36 0.08 2.86 -4.36
N ILE A 37 -0.54 2.15 -5.31
CA ILE A 37 -1.56 2.74 -6.20
C ILE A 37 -2.76 3.23 -5.39
N ILE A 38 -3.29 2.40 -4.48
CA ILE A 38 -4.39 2.78 -3.59
C ILE A 38 -4.00 3.96 -2.71
N ALA A 39 -2.81 3.92 -2.12
CA ALA A 39 -2.30 4.98 -1.26
C ALA A 39 -2.19 6.31 -1.97
N LEU A 40 -1.62 6.34 -3.17
CA LEU A 40 -1.48 7.55 -3.97
C LEU A 40 -2.85 8.13 -4.33
N PHE A 41 -3.77 7.28 -4.77
CA PHE A 41 -5.14 7.70 -5.07
C PHE A 41 -5.81 8.35 -3.85
N LEU A 42 -5.78 7.69 -2.69
CA LEU A 42 -6.37 8.19 -1.46
C LEU A 42 -5.71 9.49 -0.97
N ALA A 43 -4.38 9.60 -1.08
CA ALA A 43 -3.66 10.81 -0.72
C ALA A 43 -4.07 11.99 -1.61
N LEU A 44 -4.12 11.79 -2.92
CA LEU A 44 -4.54 12.83 -3.87
C LEU A 44 -6.00 13.27 -3.67
N VAL A 45 -6.90 12.31 -3.41
CA VAL A 45 -8.31 12.60 -3.10
C VAL A 45 -8.45 13.46 -1.85
N GLN A 46 -7.66 13.18 -0.82
CA GLN A 46 -7.67 13.98 0.40
C GLN A 46 -7.14 15.40 0.19
N ILE A 47 -6.09 15.57 -0.64
CA ILE A 47 -5.48 16.86 -0.96
C ILE A 47 -6.39 17.68 -1.86
N ALA A 48 -7.00 17.07 -2.88
CA ALA A 48 -7.93 17.74 -3.80
C ALA A 48 -9.20 18.25 -3.10
N ASN A 49 -9.45 17.83 -1.86
CA ASN A 49 -10.54 18.32 -0.99
C ASN A 49 -11.95 18.18 -1.61
N VAL A 50 -12.15 17.19 -2.49
CA VAL A 50 -13.46 16.94 -3.11
C VAL A 50 -14.41 16.40 -2.04
N LYS A 51 -15.50 17.14 -1.78
CA LYS A 51 -16.53 16.75 -0.81
C LYS A 51 -17.10 15.38 -1.17
N GLY A 52 -17.27 14.50 -0.18
CA GLY A 52 -17.73 13.12 -0.38
C GLY A 52 -16.56 12.14 -0.58
N LEU A 53 -15.75 12.29 -1.62
CA LEU A 53 -14.57 11.42 -1.82
C LEU A 53 -13.56 11.52 -0.67
N LYS A 54 -13.32 12.73 -0.17
CA LYS A 54 -12.46 12.93 1.00
C LYS A 54 -12.99 12.22 2.24
N GLN A 55 -14.31 12.27 2.45
CA GLN A 55 -14.95 11.59 3.59
C GLN A 55 -14.83 10.07 3.44
N PHE A 56 -15.07 9.55 2.24
CA PHE A 56 -14.88 8.13 1.95
C PHE A 56 -13.42 7.68 2.17
N ALA A 57 -12.44 8.44 1.65
CA ALA A 57 -11.03 8.14 1.86
C ALA A 57 -10.65 8.12 3.35
N ARG A 58 -11.14 9.08 4.14
CA ARG A 58 -10.93 9.13 5.58
C ARG A 58 -11.57 7.94 6.31
N PHE A 59 -12.80 7.60 5.94
CA PHE A 59 -13.51 6.44 6.51
C PHE A 59 -12.75 5.13 6.20
N TYR A 60 -12.34 4.95 4.96
CA TYR A 60 -11.52 3.80 4.56
C TYR A 60 -10.23 3.72 5.40
N ILE A 61 -9.47 4.80 5.48
CA ILE A 61 -8.22 4.85 6.25
C ILE A 61 -8.49 4.55 7.72
N TRP A 62 -9.56 5.10 8.28
CA TRP A 62 -9.95 4.86 9.68
C TRP A 62 -10.25 3.39 9.93
N VAL A 63 -11.05 2.73 9.08
CA VAL A 63 -11.38 1.30 9.20
C VAL A 63 -10.12 0.44 9.13
N PHE A 64 -9.32 0.61 8.08
CA PHE A 64 -8.16 -0.26 7.84
C PHE A 64 -7.01 -0.04 8.83
N ARG A 65 -6.84 1.16 9.35
CA ARG A 65 -5.84 1.44 10.41
C ARG A 65 -6.36 1.13 11.82
N GLY A 66 -7.68 1.11 11.99
CA GLY A 66 -8.33 0.78 13.27
C GLY A 66 -8.54 -0.72 13.48
N THR A 67 -8.28 -1.56 12.47
CA THR A 67 -8.49 -3.01 12.56
C THR A 67 -7.17 -3.78 12.34
N PRO A 68 -6.94 -4.89 13.08
CA PRO A 68 -5.76 -5.73 12.86
C PRO A 68 -5.75 -6.34 11.45
N LEU A 69 -4.58 -6.39 10.82
CA LEU A 69 -4.40 -6.98 9.48
C LEU A 69 -4.92 -8.42 9.40
N ILE A 70 -4.71 -9.22 10.46
CA ILE A 70 -5.17 -10.61 10.50
C ILE A 70 -6.70 -10.72 10.42
N VAL A 71 -7.42 -9.79 11.04
CA VAL A 71 -8.90 -9.72 10.96
C VAL A 71 -9.33 -9.39 9.54
N GLN A 72 -8.67 -8.44 8.88
CA GLN A 72 -8.94 -8.08 7.48
C GLN A 72 -8.73 -9.29 6.56
N LEU A 73 -7.63 -10.03 6.77
CA LEU A 73 -7.34 -11.25 6.02
C LEU A 73 -8.45 -12.31 6.22
N PHE A 74 -8.90 -12.52 7.45
CA PHE A 74 -9.97 -13.48 7.75
C PHE A 74 -11.31 -13.07 7.13
N ILE A 75 -11.64 -11.78 7.14
CA ILE A 75 -12.85 -11.28 6.48
C ILE A 75 -12.80 -11.55 4.97
N ILE A 76 -11.65 -11.34 4.33
CA ILE A 76 -11.50 -11.59 2.90
C ILE A 76 -11.52 -13.09 2.61
N PHE A 77 -10.75 -13.89 3.34
CA PHE A 77 -10.60 -15.31 3.03
C PHE A 77 -11.81 -16.15 3.44
N PHE A 78 -12.43 -15.87 4.58
CA PHE A 78 -13.57 -16.63 5.10
C PHE A 78 -14.91 -15.92 4.92
N GLY A 79 -14.92 -14.57 4.87
CA GLY A 79 -16.13 -13.79 4.74
C GLY A 79 -16.66 -13.68 3.31
N LEU A 80 -15.80 -13.51 2.31
CA LEU A 80 -16.24 -13.40 0.91
C LEU A 80 -16.94 -14.66 0.38
N PRO A 81 -16.56 -15.88 0.74
CA PRO A 81 -17.30 -17.07 0.35
C PRO A 81 -18.77 -17.08 0.78
N SER A 82 -19.13 -16.43 1.88
CA SER A 82 -20.52 -16.33 2.34
C SER A 82 -21.41 -15.50 1.42
N VAL A 83 -20.82 -14.65 0.58
CA VAL A 83 -21.52 -13.86 -0.46
C VAL A 83 -21.27 -14.40 -1.88
N GLY A 84 -20.73 -15.62 -1.99
CA GLY A 84 -20.50 -16.31 -3.26
C GLY A 84 -19.18 -16.00 -3.96
N ILE A 85 -18.27 -15.25 -3.34
CA ILE A 85 -16.96 -14.91 -3.90
C ILE A 85 -15.89 -15.80 -3.25
N ILE A 86 -15.45 -16.82 -3.98
CA ILE A 86 -14.44 -17.78 -3.49
C ILE A 86 -13.09 -17.38 -4.11
N LEU A 87 -12.14 -17.04 -3.25
CA LEU A 87 -10.77 -16.70 -3.63
C LEU A 87 -9.78 -17.68 -3.00
N ASP A 88 -8.75 -18.06 -3.74
CA ASP A 88 -7.63 -18.80 -3.19
C ASP A 88 -6.86 -17.98 -2.15
N ALA A 89 -6.05 -18.66 -1.35
CA ALA A 89 -5.29 -18.03 -0.25
C ALA A 89 -4.36 -16.93 -0.75
N PHE A 90 -3.67 -17.11 -1.88
CA PHE A 90 -2.73 -16.15 -2.41
C PHE A 90 -3.41 -14.83 -2.86
N PRO A 91 -4.43 -14.83 -3.73
CA PRO A 91 -5.18 -13.61 -4.07
C PRO A 91 -5.81 -12.93 -2.85
N SER A 92 -6.37 -13.70 -1.92
CA SER A 92 -6.94 -13.15 -0.68
C SER A 92 -5.91 -12.38 0.15
N ALA A 93 -4.69 -12.94 0.26
CA ALA A 93 -3.59 -12.29 0.96
C ALA A 93 -3.13 -11.03 0.22
N VAL A 94 -2.99 -11.06 -1.12
CA VAL A 94 -2.63 -9.88 -1.92
C VAL A 94 -3.63 -8.75 -1.69
N ILE A 95 -4.93 -9.05 -1.73
CA ILE A 95 -5.98 -8.04 -1.53
C ILE A 95 -5.92 -7.46 -0.11
N ALA A 96 -5.86 -8.32 0.92
CA ALA A 96 -5.80 -7.87 2.32
C ALA A 96 -4.60 -6.96 2.57
N PHE A 97 -3.41 -7.38 2.11
CA PHE A 97 -2.18 -6.62 2.30
C PHE A 97 -2.16 -5.33 1.49
N ALA A 98 -2.65 -5.34 0.26
CA ALA A 98 -2.74 -4.14 -0.58
C ALA A 98 -3.69 -3.10 0.02
N LEU A 99 -4.86 -3.51 0.50
CA LEU A 99 -5.81 -2.63 1.15
C LEU A 99 -5.24 -2.04 2.46
N ASN A 100 -4.64 -2.87 3.29
CA ASN A 100 -4.02 -2.42 4.53
C ASN A 100 -2.87 -1.43 4.27
N LEU A 101 -1.92 -1.81 3.41
CA LEU A 101 -0.77 -0.98 3.04
C LEU A 101 -1.22 0.33 2.37
N GLY A 102 -2.28 0.27 1.55
CA GLY A 102 -2.90 1.44 0.94
C GLY A 102 -3.38 2.47 1.96
N ALA A 103 -4.00 2.01 3.05
CA ALA A 103 -4.47 2.90 4.11
C ALA A 103 -3.33 3.55 4.90
N TYR A 104 -2.28 2.78 5.23
CA TYR A 104 -1.13 3.31 5.96
C TYR A 104 -0.31 4.27 5.11
N ASN A 105 0.02 3.90 3.88
CA ASN A 105 0.85 4.72 3.01
C ASN A 105 0.10 5.95 2.47
N ALA A 106 -1.24 5.95 2.43
CA ALA A 106 -2.01 7.14 2.05
C ALA A 106 -1.71 8.35 2.95
N GLU A 107 -1.57 8.13 4.26
CA GLU A 107 -1.21 9.20 5.19
C GLU A 107 0.25 9.63 5.04
N ILE A 108 1.17 8.68 4.76
CA ILE A 108 2.58 8.98 4.50
C ILE A 108 2.69 9.85 3.23
N PHE A 109 2.06 9.45 2.15
CA PHE A 109 2.10 10.19 0.89
C PHE A 109 1.44 11.58 1.03
N ARG A 110 0.31 11.65 1.73
CA ARG A 110 -0.36 12.93 2.00
C ARG A 110 0.55 13.87 2.79
N SER A 111 1.17 13.38 3.86
CA SER A 111 2.06 14.21 4.69
C SER A 111 3.33 14.62 3.95
N ALA A 112 3.93 13.75 3.14
CA ALA A 112 5.09 14.09 2.32
C ALA A 112 4.76 15.19 1.28
N ILE A 113 3.60 15.09 0.61
CA ILE A 113 3.16 16.12 -0.35
C ILE A 113 2.90 17.46 0.37
N GLN A 114 2.29 17.43 1.54
CA GLN A 114 2.01 18.64 2.33
C GLN A 114 3.24 19.25 3.01
N ALA A 115 4.32 18.50 3.15
CA ALA A 115 5.58 19.00 3.69
C ALA A 115 6.39 19.83 2.68
N VAL A 116 6.04 19.78 1.39
CA VAL A 116 6.64 20.68 0.39
C VAL A 116 6.17 22.10 0.67
N PRO A 117 7.09 23.09 0.82
CA PRO A 117 6.74 24.47 1.14
C PRO A 117 5.75 25.06 0.14
N GLU A 118 4.70 25.75 0.62
CA GLU A 118 3.65 26.36 -0.23
C GLU A 118 4.22 27.36 -1.24
N GLY A 119 5.29 28.07 -0.88
CA GLY A 119 5.99 28.98 -1.78
C GLY A 119 6.51 28.33 -3.08
N GLN A 120 6.77 27.01 -3.08
CA GLN A 120 7.13 26.27 -4.31
C GLN A 120 5.93 26.18 -5.27
N THR A 121 4.74 26.01 -4.74
CA THR A 121 3.50 25.97 -5.51
C THR A 121 3.12 27.37 -6.01
N GLU A 122 3.26 28.38 -5.16
CA GLU A 122 3.01 29.79 -5.52
C GLU A 122 3.97 30.25 -6.62
N ALA A 123 5.27 29.99 -6.47
CA ALA A 123 6.27 30.34 -7.48
C ALA A 123 5.99 29.65 -8.82
N ALA A 124 5.56 28.37 -8.80
CA ALA A 124 5.18 27.64 -10.00
C ALA A 124 4.00 28.29 -10.74
N TYR A 125 2.99 28.75 -10.01
CA TYR A 125 1.86 29.49 -10.60
C TYR A 125 2.26 30.85 -11.15
N MET A 126 3.17 31.58 -10.50
CA MET A 126 3.65 32.87 -10.98
C MET A 126 4.38 32.76 -12.33
N VAL A 127 5.02 31.64 -12.63
CA VAL A 127 5.61 31.37 -13.95
C VAL A 127 4.66 30.69 -14.94
N GLY A 128 3.36 30.63 -14.61
CA GLY A 128 2.29 30.13 -15.52
C GLY A 128 2.14 28.62 -15.60
N LEU A 129 2.69 27.86 -14.63
CA LEU A 129 2.48 26.40 -14.61
C LEU A 129 1.05 26.08 -14.18
N SER A 130 0.43 25.12 -14.89
CA SER A 130 -0.86 24.58 -14.48
C SER A 130 -0.71 23.70 -13.22
N TYR A 131 -1.82 23.45 -12.51
CA TYR A 131 -1.83 22.56 -11.33
C TYR A 131 -1.17 21.21 -11.59
N ARG A 132 -1.49 20.57 -12.73
CA ARG A 132 -0.88 19.28 -13.10
C ARG A 132 0.64 19.40 -13.30
N GLN A 133 1.09 20.46 -13.96
CA GLN A 133 2.53 20.69 -14.17
C GLN A 133 3.23 20.98 -12.85
N THR A 134 2.64 21.79 -11.99
CA THR A 134 3.15 22.08 -10.64
C THR A 134 3.28 20.80 -9.81
N MET A 135 2.22 19.98 -9.76
CA MET A 135 2.26 18.72 -9.03
C MET A 135 3.33 17.77 -9.56
N THR A 136 3.37 17.54 -10.88
CA THR A 136 4.27 16.52 -11.45
C THR A 136 5.72 16.96 -11.55
N ARG A 137 6.00 18.25 -11.75
CA ARG A 137 7.36 18.77 -11.98
C ARG A 137 8.02 19.39 -10.75
N ILE A 138 7.21 19.88 -9.81
CA ILE A 138 7.72 20.62 -8.64
C ILE A 138 7.44 19.85 -7.34
N VAL A 139 6.16 19.57 -7.05
CA VAL A 139 5.76 19.03 -5.75
C VAL A 139 6.13 17.55 -5.60
N MET A 140 5.72 16.69 -6.53
CA MET A 140 5.96 15.25 -6.42
C MET A 140 7.45 14.88 -6.36
N PRO A 141 8.36 15.44 -7.18
CA PRO A 141 9.79 15.12 -7.09
C PRO A 141 10.41 15.53 -5.75
N GLN A 142 9.91 16.60 -5.12
CA GLN A 142 10.35 17.02 -3.77
C GLN A 142 9.75 16.10 -2.69
N ALA A 143 8.46 15.81 -2.77
CA ALA A 143 7.78 14.93 -1.84
C ALA A 143 8.39 13.50 -1.78
N PHE A 144 8.91 13.00 -2.89
CA PHE A 144 9.62 11.70 -2.94
C PHE A 144 10.94 11.67 -2.16
N ARG A 145 11.47 12.81 -1.76
CA ARG A 145 12.73 12.91 -1.02
C ARG A 145 12.53 13.16 0.48
N ILE A 146 11.30 13.39 0.89
CA ILE A 146 10.88 13.59 2.28
C ILE A 146 10.49 12.24 2.89
#